data_6d28cbc0780501cbea04b2cf3cdd1527
#
_entry.id   6d28cbc0780501cbea04b2cf3cdd1527
#
_cell.length_a   1.000
_cell.length_b   1.000
_cell.length_c   1.000
_cell.angle_alpha   90.00
_cell.angle_beta   90.00
_cell.angle_gamma   90.00
#
_symmetry.space_group_name_H-M   'P 1'
#
loop_
_entity.id
_entity.type
_entity.pdbx_description
1 polymer ?
#
loop_
_entity_poly.entity_id
_entity_poly.type
_entity_poly.pdbx_seq_one_letter_code
_entity_poly.pdbx_strand_id
1 'polypeptide(L)'
;MTAAPLQQFARDYAAHRHAEGRDYAGDDLFALPYLRSGPLARQWAVRARSFQAFMARVLRPCAASARRPLRVLDLGAGNGWLSWRIAQAGHSATALDLRDDLVDGLGAGRAFVERAGGLMQTLVAPFEEISAPSASFDIAVFNASLHYATDLAAVLAEAARVVRAEGRLVILDSPFYRRETDGQAMAAEKSAQAAQRFGERAGTLMSLPFIEFLTRARLEAASGAIGLKWRRSPVLYPAWYELRPALAAIKGARAPSRFDLWIGARP
;
A
#
# COMPACT_ATOMS: atom_id res chain seq x y z
N MET A 1 -20.74 2.58 4.44
CA MET A 1 -20.36 2.93 5.84
C MET A 1 -20.66 4.40 6.09
N THR A 2 -21.13 4.80 7.29
CA THR A 2 -21.32 6.21 7.63
C THR A 2 -19.95 6.90 7.81
N ALA A 3 -19.84 8.18 7.46
CA ALA A 3 -18.57 8.92 7.48
C ALA A 3 -17.91 9.02 8.88
N ALA A 4 -18.71 9.01 9.96
CA ALA A 4 -18.22 9.21 11.32
C ALA A 4 -17.24 8.13 11.84
N PRO A 5 -17.49 6.83 11.70
CA PRO A 5 -16.53 5.79 12.12
C PRO A 5 -15.18 5.86 11.35
N LEU A 6 -15.25 6.21 10.07
CA LEU A 6 -14.06 6.34 9.24
C LEU A 6 -13.20 7.54 9.65
N GLN A 7 -13.85 8.67 9.99
CA GLN A 7 -13.15 9.87 10.48
C GLN A 7 -12.51 9.65 11.86
N GLN A 8 -13.19 8.93 12.76
CA GLN A 8 -12.61 8.59 14.07
C GLN A 8 -11.41 7.66 13.89
N PHE A 9 -11.55 6.62 13.04
CA PHE A 9 -10.44 5.74 12.70
C PHE A 9 -9.24 6.53 12.14
N ALA A 10 -9.47 7.48 11.22
CA ALA A 10 -8.40 8.29 10.63
C ALA A 10 -7.62 9.08 11.70
N ARG A 11 -8.31 9.71 12.68
CA ARG A 11 -7.66 10.43 13.78
C ARG A 11 -6.84 9.52 14.69
N ASP A 12 -7.41 8.39 15.12
CA ASP A 12 -6.74 7.46 16.03
C ASP A 12 -5.57 6.76 15.33
N TYR A 13 -5.71 6.51 14.02
CA TYR A 13 -4.64 5.96 13.22
C TYR A 13 -3.49 6.95 13.05
N ALA A 14 -3.75 8.24 12.79
CA ALA A 14 -2.70 9.27 12.76
C ALA A 14 -1.93 9.36 14.08
N ALA A 15 -2.64 9.36 15.22
CA ALA A 15 -2.01 9.34 16.54
C ALA A 15 -1.18 8.07 16.80
N HIS A 16 -1.65 6.91 16.31
CA HIS A 16 -0.88 5.67 16.37
C HIS A 16 0.39 5.75 15.51
N ARG A 17 0.31 6.30 14.31
CA ARG A 17 1.45 6.48 13.39
C ARG A 17 2.51 7.42 13.97
N HIS A 18 2.06 8.51 14.63
CA HIS A 18 2.97 9.39 15.37
C HIS A 18 3.72 8.62 16.48
N ALA A 19 3.00 7.82 17.27
CA ALA A 19 3.62 7.00 18.31
C ALA A 19 4.59 5.94 17.77
N GLU A 20 4.45 5.51 16.51
CA GLU A 20 5.42 4.65 15.80
C GLU A 20 6.63 5.42 15.25
N GLY A 21 6.69 6.76 15.36
CA GLY A 21 7.76 7.59 14.81
C GLY A 21 7.71 7.70 13.29
N ARG A 22 6.51 7.90 12.71
CA ARG A 22 6.32 8.02 11.25
C ARG A 22 6.11 9.44 10.77
N ASP A 23 6.29 10.40 11.62
CA ASP A 23 6.22 11.83 11.35
C ASP A 23 7.54 12.33 10.73
N TYR A 24 7.78 11.93 9.49
CA TYR A 24 8.99 12.32 8.75
C TYR A 24 8.90 13.78 8.29
N ALA A 25 9.99 14.51 8.44
CA ALA A 25 10.12 15.90 8.00
C ALA A 25 11.49 16.14 7.36
N GLY A 26 11.64 17.25 6.66
CA GLY A 26 12.91 17.67 6.07
C GLY A 26 13.55 16.59 5.20
N ASP A 27 14.85 16.36 5.38
CA ASP A 27 15.63 15.44 4.57
C ASP A 27 15.19 13.98 4.73
N ASP A 28 14.72 13.57 5.91
CA ASP A 28 14.22 12.21 6.15
C ASP A 28 12.98 11.91 5.31
N LEU A 29 12.06 12.87 5.15
CA LEU A 29 10.90 12.73 4.28
C LEU A 29 11.34 12.51 2.82
N PHE A 30 12.26 13.31 2.32
CA PHE A 30 12.79 13.18 0.96
C PHE A 30 13.71 11.97 0.76
N ALA A 31 14.25 11.38 1.84
CA ALA A 31 15.03 10.15 1.78
C ALA A 31 14.18 8.90 1.54
N LEU A 32 12.86 8.93 1.85
CA LEU A 32 11.99 7.76 1.67
C LEU A 32 12.01 7.22 0.24
N PRO A 33 12.08 5.91 0.04
CA PRO A 33 12.11 4.81 1.01
C PRO A 33 13.52 4.40 1.46
N TYR A 34 14.55 5.21 1.27
CA TYR A 34 15.96 4.87 1.49
C TYR A 34 16.49 5.28 2.87
N LEU A 35 15.59 5.50 3.83
CA LEU A 35 15.96 5.83 5.21
C LEU A 35 16.75 4.68 5.84
N ARG A 36 17.97 4.96 6.34
CA ARG A 36 18.91 3.96 6.86
C ARG A 36 19.07 4.00 8.38
N SER A 37 18.53 5.00 9.04
CA SER A 37 18.61 5.26 10.49
C SER A 37 17.23 5.28 11.12
N GLY A 38 17.18 5.27 12.45
CA GLY A 38 15.95 5.32 13.23
C GLY A 38 15.24 3.96 13.40
N PRO A 39 14.17 3.95 14.19
CA PRO A 39 13.50 2.71 14.63
C PRO A 39 12.88 1.91 13.47
N LEU A 40 12.53 2.57 12.37
CA LEU A 40 11.88 1.97 11.21
C LEU A 40 12.84 1.66 10.04
N ALA A 41 14.16 1.82 10.22
CA ALA A 41 15.16 1.60 9.16
C ALA A 41 15.06 0.22 8.51
N ARG A 42 14.82 -0.86 9.29
CA ARG A 42 14.59 -2.21 8.75
C ARG A 42 13.33 -2.30 7.88
N GLN A 43 12.26 -1.63 8.28
CA GLN A 43 11.03 -1.61 7.50
C GLN A 43 11.23 -0.86 6.18
N TRP A 44 11.94 0.27 6.22
CA TRP A 44 12.27 1.02 5.01
C TRP A 44 13.22 0.25 4.10
N ALA A 45 14.15 -0.55 4.63
CA ALA A 45 14.99 -1.43 3.81
C ALA A 45 14.15 -2.46 3.00
N VAL A 46 13.06 -2.97 3.58
CA VAL A 46 12.10 -3.83 2.85
C VAL A 46 11.35 -3.03 1.79
N ARG A 47 10.76 -1.89 2.15
CA ARG A 47 10.01 -1.02 1.23
C ARG A 47 10.86 -0.52 0.06
N ALA A 48 12.13 -0.22 0.31
CA ALA A 48 13.07 0.15 -0.75
C ALA A 48 13.24 -0.97 -1.80
N ARG A 49 13.27 -2.25 -1.39
CA ARG A 49 13.35 -3.38 -2.31
C ARG A 49 12.06 -3.54 -3.13
N SER A 50 10.91 -3.42 -2.49
CA SER A 50 9.61 -3.44 -3.18
C SER A 50 9.51 -2.31 -4.21
N PHE A 51 9.88 -1.11 -3.82
CA PHE A 51 9.93 0.06 -4.71
C PHE A 51 10.86 -0.17 -5.91
N GLN A 52 12.09 -0.64 -5.68
CA GLN A 52 13.04 -0.94 -6.75
C GLN A 52 12.48 -1.99 -7.72
N ALA A 53 11.81 -3.03 -7.20
CA ALA A 53 11.14 -4.04 -8.01
C ALA A 53 10.00 -3.45 -8.84
N PHE A 54 9.17 -2.59 -8.26
CA PHE A 54 8.11 -1.87 -8.96
C PHE A 54 8.67 -1.01 -10.09
N MET A 55 9.67 -0.19 -9.82
CA MET A 55 10.32 0.64 -10.83
C MET A 55 10.88 -0.17 -11.99
N ALA A 56 11.60 -1.26 -11.69
CA ALA A 56 12.29 -2.06 -12.71
C ALA A 56 11.35 -2.95 -13.52
N ARG A 57 10.31 -3.50 -12.90
CA ARG A 57 9.49 -4.56 -13.49
C ARG A 57 8.11 -4.10 -13.95
N VAL A 58 7.69 -2.88 -13.56
CA VAL A 58 6.39 -2.33 -13.92
C VAL A 58 6.54 -0.94 -14.54
N LEU A 59 6.98 0.06 -13.77
CA LEU A 59 6.93 1.45 -14.21
C LEU A 59 7.76 1.68 -15.48
N ARG A 60 9.05 1.31 -15.47
CA ARG A 60 9.93 1.50 -16.63
C ARG A 60 9.49 0.72 -17.86
N PRO A 61 9.12 -0.59 -17.78
CA PRO A 61 8.62 -1.31 -18.93
C PRO A 61 7.32 -0.74 -19.50
N CYS A 62 6.36 -0.33 -18.65
CA CYS A 62 5.13 0.32 -19.09
C CYS A 62 5.42 1.67 -19.78
N ALA A 63 6.34 2.48 -19.24
CA ALA A 63 6.73 3.74 -19.85
C ALA A 63 7.42 3.55 -21.21
N ALA A 64 8.32 2.57 -21.31
CA ALA A 64 9.00 2.23 -22.57
C ALA A 64 8.00 1.77 -23.64
N SER A 65 7.00 0.96 -23.26
CA SER A 65 5.93 0.53 -24.17
C SER A 65 5.02 1.67 -24.60
N ALA A 66 4.63 2.54 -23.67
CA ALA A 66 3.75 3.67 -23.93
C ALA A 66 4.43 4.80 -24.72
N ARG A 67 5.76 4.90 -24.68
CA ARG A 67 6.58 5.96 -25.29
C ARG A 67 6.16 7.38 -24.87
N ARG A 68 5.62 7.53 -23.67
CA ARG A 68 5.18 8.79 -23.06
C ARG A 68 5.21 8.69 -21.54
N PRO A 69 5.16 9.82 -20.83
CA PRO A 69 4.91 9.81 -19.39
C PRO A 69 3.62 9.07 -19.04
N LEU A 70 3.67 8.28 -17.97
CA LEU A 70 2.53 7.53 -17.46
C LEU A 70 1.72 8.38 -16.48
N ARG A 71 0.44 8.05 -16.34
CA ARG A 71 -0.45 8.52 -15.28
C ARG A 71 -0.64 7.40 -14.26
N VAL A 72 -0.14 7.61 -13.05
CA VAL A 72 -0.14 6.59 -11.99
C VAL A 72 -1.02 7.05 -10.82
N LEU A 73 -1.89 6.18 -10.35
CA LEU A 73 -2.71 6.37 -9.17
C LEU A 73 -2.11 5.56 -8.01
N ASP A 74 -1.75 6.22 -6.93
CA ASP A 74 -1.21 5.62 -5.69
C ASP A 74 -2.35 5.57 -4.66
N LEU A 75 -2.87 4.37 -4.41
CA LEU A 75 -4.06 4.11 -3.60
C LEU A 75 -3.68 3.81 -2.15
N GLY A 76 -4.10 4.67 -1.23
CA GLY A 76 -3.67 4.66 0.16
C GLY A 76 -2.23 5.14 0.31
N ALA A 77 -1.97 6.30 -0.29
CA ALA A 77 -0.63 6.84 -0.48
C ALA A 77 0.06 7.27 0.83
N GLY A 78 -0.71 7.47 1.92
CA GLY A 78 -0.19 8.05 3.15
C GLY A 78 0.41 9.43 2.86
N ASN A 79 1.67 9.64 3.24
CA ASN A 79 2.38 10.90 2.95
C ASN A 79 2.78 11.07 1.47
N GLY A 80 2.48 10.11 0.59
CA GLY A 80 2.72 10.23 -0.85
C GLY A 80 4.17 10.03 -1.31
N TRP A 81 5.04 9.43 -0.50
CA TRP A 81 6.45 9.23 -0.87
C TRP A 81 6.62 8.43 -2.19
N LEU A 82 5.75 7.43 -2.45
CA LEU A 82 5.80 6.67 -3.70
C LEU A 82 5.40 7.55 -4.89
N SER A 83 4.33 8.34 -4.75
CA SER A 83 3.89 9.31 -5.75
C SER A 83 4.98 10.33 -6.07
N TRP A 84 5.70 10.83 -5.04
CA TRP A 84 6.89 11.69 -5.23
C TRP A 84 7.98 11.01 -6.06
N ARG A 85 8.32 9.74 -5.75
CA ARG A 85 9.32 8.99 -6.53
C ARG A 85 8.90 8.74 -7.98
N ILE A 86 7.61 8.57 -8.23
CA ILE A 86 7.04 8.45 -9.58
C ILE A 86 7.15 9.79 -10.32
N ALA A 87 6.84 10.90 -9.66
CA ALA A 87 7.01 12.25 -10.22
C ALA A 87 8.47 12.56 -10.53
N GLN A 88 9.41 12.21 -9.65
CA GLN A 88 10.86 12.33 -9.91
C GLN A 88 11.33 11.51 -11.12
N ALA A 89 10.64 10.43 -11.46
CA ALA A 89 10.92 9.63 -12.65
C ALA A 89 10.29 10.21 -13.93
N GLY A 90 9.67 11.40 -13.87
CA GLY A 90 9.08 12.09 -15.02
C GLY A 90 7.66 11.63 -15.37
N HIS A 91 6.94 11.03 -14.43
CA HIS A 91 5.57 10.54 -14.62
C HIS A 91 4.58 11.36 -13.78
N SER A 92 3.31 11.43 -14.23
CA SER A 92 2.25 12.05 -13.44
C SER A 92 1.74 11.08 -12.37
N ALA A 93 1.69 11.53 -11.12
CA ALA A 93 1.22 10.76 -9.98
C ALA A 93 0.04 11.44 -9.28
N THR A 94 -1.01 10.68 -8.99
CA THR A 94 -2.10 11.09 -8.10
C THR A 94 -2.01 10.26 -6.82
N ALA A 95 -1.71 10.91 -5.70
CA ALA A 95 -1.70 10.30 -4.37
C ALA A 95 -3.11 10.36 -3.79
N LEU A 96 -3.77 9.20 -3.63
CA LEU A 96 -5.09 9.10 -3.02
C LEU A 96 -4.96 8.49 -1.63
N ASP A 97 -5.52 9.15 -0.64
CA ASP A 97 -5.68 8.60 0.73
C ASP A 97 -6.96 9.14 1.36
N LEU A 98 -7.50 8.40 2.31
CA LEU A 98 -8.62 8.85 3.12
C LEU A 98 -8.21 9.98 4.08
N ARG A 99 -6.93 10.06 4.43
CA ARG A 99 -6.36 10.92 5.47
C ARG A 99 -5.55 12.07 4.88
N ASP A 100 -5.84 13.28 5.38
CA ASP A 100 -5.09 14.51 5.06
C ASP A 100 -4.37 15.08 6.29
N ASP A 101 -4.01 14.22 7.27
CA ASP A 101 -3.29 14.67 8.45
C ASP A 101 -1.82 14.99 8.14
N LEU A 102 -1.21 15.80 9.02
CA LEU A 102 0.18 16.26 8.91
C LEU A 102 1.22 15.27 9.45
N VAL A 103 0.80 14.10 9.95
CA VAL A 103 1.68 13.10 10.55
C VAL A 103 2.18 12.12 9.48
N ASP A 104 1.26 11.37 8.85
CA ASP A 104 1.57 10.32 7.87
C ASP A 104 0.47 10.28 6.77
N GLY A 105 -0.43 11.27 6.72
CA GLY A 105 -1.42 11.48 5.67
C GLY A 105 -0.92 12.37 4.55
N LEU A 106 -1.79 12.69 3.59
CA LEU A 106 -1.46 13.53 2.42
C LEU A 106 -0.90 14.91 2.81
N GLY A 107 -1.37 15.47 3.93
CA GLY A 107 -0.89 16.74 4.45
C GLY A 107 0.59 16.73 4.83
N ALA A 108 1.12 15.59 5.31
CA ALA A 108 2.55 15.43 5.59
C ALA A 108 3.41 15.47 4.33
N GLY A 109 2.83 15.16 3.18
CA GLY A 109 3.51 15.13 1.89
C GLY A 109 3.42 16.43 1.07
N ARG A 110 2.92 17.54 1.61
CA ARG A 110 2.77 18.82 0.88
C ARG A 110 4.06 19.27 0.20
N ALA A 111 5.19 19.12 0.88
CA ALA A 111 6.50 19.46 0.32
C ALA A 111 6.86 18.65 -0.93
N PHE A 112 6.33 17.45 -1.10
CA PHE A 112 6.49 16.67 -2.32
C PHE A 112 5.71 17.30 -3.48
N VAL A 113 4.45 17.68 -3.24
CA VAL A 113 3.59 18.31 -4.26
C VAL A 113 4.20 19.63 -4.74
N GLU A 114 4.68 20.47 -3.82
CA GLU A 114 5.33 21.74 -4.12
C GLU A 114 6.58 21.55 -5.01
N ARG A 115 7.39 20.52 -4.73
CA ARG A 115 8.62 20.25 -5.48
C ARG A 115 8.41 19.45 -6.77
N ALA A 116 7.25 18.83 -6.95
CA ALA A 116 6.96 17.98 -8.11
C ALA A 116 6.72 18.74 -9.42
N GLY A 117 6.64 20.07 -9.39
CA GLY A 117 6.48 20.89 -10.61
C GLY A 117 5.22 20.54 -11.42
N GLY A 118 4.11 20.21 -10.75
CA GLY A 118 2.85 19.82 -11.39
C GLY A 118 2.73 18.32 -11.74
N LEU A 119 3.76 17.51 -11.51
CA LEU A 119 3.72 16.06 -11.78
C LEU A 119 3.07 15.26 -10.65
N MET A 120 2.79 15.86 -9.49
CA MET A 120 2.11 15.19 -8.37
C MET A 120 0.92 16.02 -7.91
N GLN A 121 -0.19 15.32 -7.66
CA GLN A 121 -1.39 15.88 -7.04
C GLN A 121 -1.93 14.94 -5.97
N THR A 122 -2.76 15.46 -5.07
CA THR A 122 -3.40 14.70 -4.00
C THR A 122 -4.92 14.63 -4.20
N LEU A 123 -5.53 13.55 -3.75
CA LEU A 123 -6.97 13.33 -3.77
C LEU A 123 -7.40 12.68 -2.44
N VAL A 124 -8.23 13.37 -1.66
CA VAL A 124 -8.79 12.82 -0.42
C VAL A 124 -10.05 12.04 -0.77
N ALA A 125 -9.98 10.72 -0.74
CA ALA A 125 -11.11 9.83 -1.04
C ALA A 125 -10.87 8.42 -0.47
N PRO A 126 -11.94 7.63 -0.22
CA PRO A 126 -11.82 6.20 0.04
C PRO A 126 -11.49 5.43 -1.25
N PHE A 127 -11.02 4.19 -1.11
CA PHE A 127 -10.68 3.33 -2.24
C PHE A 127 -11.87 2.95 -3.12
N GLU A 128 -13.05 2.88 -2.50
CA GLU A 128 -14.29 2.43 -3.10
C GLU A 128 -14.94 3.50 -3.98
N GLU A 129 -14.47 4.76 -3.89
CA GLU A 129 -15.09 5.90 -4.56
C GLU A 129 -14.01 6.86 -5.08
N ILE A 130 -13.43 6.52 -6.23
CA ILE A 130 -12.36 7.31 -6.85
C ILE A 130 -12.98 8.36 -7.76
N SER A 131 -12.89 9.64 -7.38
CA SER A 131 -13.41 10.77 -8.16
C SER A 131 -12.56 11.02 -9.41
N ALA A 132 -12.49 10.02 -10.30
CA ALA A 132 -11.82 10.09 -11.59
C ALA A 132 -12.65 9.36 -12.67
N PRO A 133 -12.62 9.82 -13.93
CA PRO A 133 -13.26 9.10 -15.05
C PRO A 133 -12.66 7.70 -15.24
N SER A 134 -13.43 6.82 -15.84
CA SER A 134 -12.94 5.49 -16.26
C SER A 134 -11.74 5.63 -17.20
N ALA A 135 -10.82 4.67 -17.14
CA ALA A 135 -9.62 4.61 -17.99
C ALA A 135 -8.73 5.87 -17.93
N SER A 136 -8.65 6.53 -16.77
CA SER A 136 -7.86 7.74 -16.55
C SER A 136 -6.37 7.47 -16.30
N PHE A 137 -6.03 6.28 -15.80
CA PHE A 137 -4.68 5.93 -15.36
C PHE A 137 -4.09 4.78 -16.16
N ASP A 138 -2.77 4.77 -16.28
CA ASP A 138 -2.02 3.66 -16.87
C ASP A 138 -1.73 2.58 -15.82
N ILE A 139 -1.51 2.98 -14.57
CA ILE A 139 -1.21 2.11 -13.44
C ILE A 139 -1.98 2.60 -12.22
N ALA A 140 -2.61 1.67 -11.47
CA ALA A 140 -3.01 1.92 -10.10
C ALA A 140 -2.19 1.01 -9.17
N VAL A 141 -1.65 1.57 -8.09
CA VAL A 141 -0.76 0.84 -7.17
C VAL A 141 -1.26 0.96 -5.73
N PHE A 142 -1.39 -0.18 -5.06
CA PHE A 142 -1.63 -0.27 -3.62
C PHE A 142 -0.29 -0.53 -2.94
N ASN A 143 0.23 0.47 -2.25
CA ASN A 143 1.51 0.38 -1.56
C ASN A 143 1.32 0.28 -0.04
N ALA A 144 1.32 -0.92 0.50
CA ALA A 144 1.03 -1.22 1.90
C ALA A 144 -0.37 -0.74 2.34
N SER A 145 -1.36 -0.81 1.46
CA SER A 145 -2.67 -0.21 1.68
C SER A 145 -3.86 -1.16 1.43
N LEU A 146 -3.77 -2.09 0.49
CA LEU A 146 -4.92 -2.93 0.10
C LEU A 146 -5.51 -3.76 1.25
N HIS A 147 -4.72 -4.11 2.26
CA HIS A 147 -5.20 -4.85 3.44
C HIS A 147 -6.10 -4.02 4.38
N TYR A 148 -6.24 -2.71 4.13
CA TYR A 148 -7.23 -1.83 4.78
C TYR A 148 -8.56 -1.76 4.00
N ALA A 149 -8.72 -2.49 2.90
CA ALA A 149 -10.01 -2.61 2.25
C ALA A 149 -11.01 -3.31 3.19
N THR A 150 -12.28 -2.90 3.12
CA THR A 150 -13.40 -3.57 3.80
C THR A 150 -14.12 -4.53 2.87
N ASP A 151 -14.12 -4.22 1.56
CA ASP A 151 -14.60 -5.08 0.48
C ASP A 151 -13.54 -5.14 -0.62
N LEU A 152 -12.82 -6.26 -0.68
CA LEU A 152 -11.74 -6.45 -1.65
C LEU A 152 -12.24 -6.42 -3.10
N ALA A 153 -13.42 -6.99 -3.37
CA ALA A 153 -13.96 -7.05 -4.73
C ALA A 153 -14.38 -5.65 -5.22
N ALA A 154 -15.07 -4.88 -4.37
CA ALA A 154 -15.45 -3.50 -4.68
C ALA A 154 -14.22 -2.61 -4.94
N VAL A 155 -13.20 -2.68 -4.07
CA VAL A 155 -11.96 -1.89 -4.22
C VAL A 155 -11.22 -2.25 -5.50
N LEU A 156 -11.10 -3.55 -5.84
CA LEU A 156 -10.46 -3.99 -7.07
C LEU A 156 -11.25 -3.60 -8.32
N ALA A 157 -12.59 -3.64 -8.26
CA ALA A 157 -13.45 -3.23 -9.36
C ALA A 157 -13.31 -1.73 -9.63
N GLU A 158 -13.30 -0.90 -8.58
CA GLU A 158 -13.14 0.55 -8.72
C GLU A 158 -11.75 0.93 -9.23
N ALA A 159 -10.69 0.31 -8.71
CA ALA A 159 -9.34 0.50 -9.22
C ALA A 159 -9.22 0.07 -10.69
N ALA A 160 -9.88 -1.04 -11.08
CA ALA A 160 -9.91 -1.49 -12.46
C ALA A 160 -10.74 -0.57 -13.37
N ARG A 161 -11.80 0.08 -12.87
CA ARG A 161 -12.58 1.05 -13.61
C ARG A 161 -11.74 2.25 -14.07
N VAL A 162 -10.93 2.78 -13.15
CA VAL A 162 -10.13 3.98 -13.45
C VAL A 162 -8.85 3.68 -14.23
N VAL A 163 -8.43 2.42 -14.31
CA VAL A 163 -7.26 1.98 -15.09
C VAL A 163 -7.69 1.60 -16.52
N ARG A 164 -6.87 1.97 -17.50
CA ARG A 164 -7.07 1.63 -18.92
C ARG A 164 -7.07 0.11 -19.14
N ALA A 165 -7.61 -0.33 -20.26
CA ALA A 165 -7.67 -1.76 -20.60
C ALA A 165 -6.27 -2.42 -20.59
N GLU A 166 -5.28 -1.78 -21.18
CA GLU A 166 -3.88 -2.25 -21.24
C GLU A 166 -3.05 -1.89 -20.00
N GLY A 167 -3.68 -1.20 -19.02
CA GLY A 167 -3.04 -0.75 -17.79
C GLY A 167 -2.75 -1.87 -16.81
N ARG A 168 -2.23 -1.52 -15.64
CA ARG A 168 -1.85 -2.49 -14.61
C ARG A 168 -2.40 -2.08 -13.25
N LEU A 169 -2.90 -3.07 -12.51
CA LEU A 169 -3.08 -2.96 -11.07
C LEU A 169 -1.87 -3.60 -10.39
N VAL A 170 -1.34 -2.92 -9.37
CA VAL A 170 -0.11 -3.38 -8.71
C VAL A 170 -0.31 -3.38 -7.21
N ILE A 171 0.15 -4.42 -6.53
CA ILE A 171 0.13 -4.52 -5.08
C ILE A 171 1.56 -4.66 -4.58
N LEU A 172 1.95 -3.76 -3.69
CA LEU A 172 3.23 -3.72 -2.98
C LEU A 172 2.97 -3.81 -1.47
N ASP A 173 3.89 -4.39 -0.74
CA ASP A 173 3.99 -4.30 0.73
C ASP A 173 2.69 -4.61 1.52
N SER A 174 1.70 -5.25 0.88
CA SER A 174 0.55 -5.82 1.58
C SER A 174 0.90 -7.22 2.08
N PRO A 175 0.40 -7.63 3.27
CA PRO A 175 0.75 -8.92 3.87
C PRO A 175 0.07 -10.08 3.14
N PHE A 176 0.83 -10.79 2.30
CA PHE A 176 0.39 -12.02 1.66
C PHE A 176 0.81 -13.24 2.47
N TYR A 177 -0.13 -14.13 2.70
CA TYR A 177 0.11 -15.44 3.30
C TYR A 177 -0.06 -16.55 2.26
N ARG A 178 0.73 -17.61 2.43
CA ARG A 178 0.61 -18.80 1.57
C ARG A 178 -0.65 -19.60 1.91
N ARG A 179 -0.99 -19.67 3.21
CA ARG A 179 -2.16 -20.38 3.72
C ARG A 179 -3.10 -19.40 4.41
N GLU A 180 -4.39 -19.62 4.23
CA GLU A 180 -5.45 -18.83 4.86
C GLU A 180 -5.34 -18.87 6.39
N THR A 181 -5.04 -20.06 6.94
CA THR A 181 -4.86 -20.28 8.40
C THR A 181 -3.76 -19.43 9.02
N ASP A 182 -2.66 -19.19 8.30
CA ASP A 182 -1.57 -18.33 8.81
C ASP A 182 -2.02 -16.86 8.91
N GLY A 183 -2.82 -16.40 7.93
CA GLY A 183 -3.39 -15.04 7.93
C GLY A 183 -4.43 -14.86 9.03
N GLN A 184 -5.33 -15.84 9.20
CA GLN A 184 -6.32 -15.85 10.29
C GLN A 184 -5.65 -15.86 11.67
N ALA A 185 -4.61 -16.66 11.86
CA ALA A 185 -3.85 -16.68 13.10
C ALA A 185 -3.20 -15.30 13.38
N MET A 186 -2.64 -14.63 12.35
CA MET A 186 -2.11 -13.27 12.49
C MET A 186 -3.20 -12.28 12.91
N ALA A 187 -4.38 -12.31 12.28
CA ALA A 187 -5.48 -11.43 12.63
C ALA A 187 -5.98 -11.66 14.07
N ALA A 188 -6.07 -12.92 14.48
CA ALA A 188 -6.42 -13.28 15.87
C ALA A 188 -5.35 -12.79 16.86
N GLU A 189 -4.06 -12.98 16.58
CA GLU A 189 -2.95 -12.45 17.40
C GLU A 189 -3.02 -10.92 17.52
N LYS A 190 -3.27 -10.22 16.41
CA LYS A 190 -3.43 -8.76 16.39
C LYS A 190 -4.58 -8.32 17.27
N SER A 191 -5.73 -9.00 17.17
CA SER A 191 -6.92 -8.72 17.98
C SER A 191 -6.67 -8.99 19.46
N ALA A 192 -6.07 -10.14 19.81
CA ALA A 192 -5.76 -10.48 21.20
C ALA A 192 -4.76 -9.50 21.85
N GLN A 193 -3.87 -8.91 21.06
CA GLN A 193 -2.87 -7.97 21.53
C GLN A 193 -3.31 -6.50 21.34
N ALA A 194 -4.54 -6.25 20.88
CA ALA A 194 -4.97 -4.91 20.49
C ALA A 194 -4.86 -3.90 21.65
N ALA A 195 -5.31 -4.26 22.87
CA ALA A 195 -5.23 -3.38 24.02
C ALA A 195 -3.77 -3.04 24.39
N GLN A 196 -2.87 -4.02 24.37
CA GLN A 196 -1.46 -3.82 24.64
C GLN A 196 -0.78 -2.99 23.52
N ARG A 197 -1.17 -3.22 22.27
CA ARG A 197 -0.54 -2.60 21.11
C ARG A 197 -1.03 -1.19 20.84
N PHE A 198 -2.32 -0.93 21.05
CA PHE A 198 -2.98 0.32 20.68
C PHE A 198 -3.50 1.13 21.87
N GLY A 199 -3.44 0.56 23.09
CA GLY A 199 -3.96 1.21 24.31
C GLY A 199 -5.43 1.55 24.17
N GLU A 200 -5.82 2.77 24.58
CA GLU A 200 -7.20 3.27 24.52
C GLU A 200 -7.76 3.33 23.09
N ARG A 201 -6.90 3.39 22.06
CA ARG A 201 -7.31 3.44 20.64
C ARG A 201 -7.66 2.06 20.08
N ALA A 202 -7.48 0.97 20.86
CA ALA A 202 -7.73 -0.39 20.39
C ALA A 202 -9.16 -0.58 19.86
N GLY A 203 -10.15 -0.03 20.57
CA GLY A 203 -11.57 -0.10 20.18
C GLY A 203 -11.80 0.45 18.77
N THR A 204 -11.32 1.65 18.50
CA THR A 204 -11.50 2.32 17.20
C THR A 204 -10.66 1.69 16.10
N LEU A 205 -9.38 1.40 16.37
CA LEU A 205 -8.46 0.82 15.37
C LEU A 205 -8.83 -0.60 14.96
N MET A 206 -9.61 -1.31 15.78
CA MET A 206 -10.10 -2.66 15.50
C MET A 206 -11.59 -2.70 15.12
N SER A 207 -12.28 -1.55 15.07
CA SER A 207 -13.74 -1.51 14.82
C SER A 207 -14.11 -1.71 13.35
N LEU A 208 -13.20 -1.43 12.44
CA LEU A 208 -13.45 -1.55 11.00
C LEU A 208 -13.11 -2.96 10.52
N PRO A 209 -13.99 -3.57 9.70
CA PRO A 209 -13.82 -4.94 9.22
C PRO A 209 -12.81 -5.01 8.04
N PHE A 210 -11.58 -4.58 8.29
CA PHE A 210 -10.53 -4.68 7.29
C PHE A 210 -10.20 -6.13 6.96
N ILE A 211 -9.82 -6.37 5.71
CA ILE A 211 -9.42 -7.72 5.26
C ILE A 211 -8.14 -8.22 5.92
N GLU A 212 -7.33 -7.31 6.48
CA GLU A 212 -6.11 -7.53 7.27
C GLU A 212 -4.97 -8.22 6.52
N PHE A 213 -5.26 -9.18 5.67
CA PHE A 213 -4.27 -9.94 4.91
C PHE A 213 -4.83 -10.44 3.59
N LEU A 214 -3.93 -10.85 2.73
CA LEU A 214 -4.22 -11.41 1.42
C LEU A 214 -3.69 -12.84 1.31
N THR A 215 -4.37 -13.63 0.52
CA THR A 215 -3.86 -14.87 -0.07
C THR A 215 -4.07 -14.81 -1.58
N ARG A 216 -3.38 -15.67 -2.33
CA ARG A 216 -3.61 -15.78 -3.78
C ARG A 216 -5.08 -16.10 -4.07
N ALA A 217 -5.66 -17.03 -3.33
CA ALA A 217 -7.03 -17.46 -3.51
C ALA A 217 -8.04 -16.31 -3.28
N ARG A 218 -7.87 -15.52 -2.19
CA ARG A 218 -8.70 -14.34 -1.94
C ARG A 218 -8.62 -13.32 -3.08
N LEU A 219 -7.39 -13.06 -3.55
CA LEU A 219 -7.16 -12.10 -4.62
C LEU A 219 -7.80 -12.55 -5.94
N GLU A 220 -7.63 -13.82 -6.31
CA GLU A 220 -8.24 -14.40 -7.52
C GLU A 220 -9.76 -14.44 -7.44
N ALA A 221 -10.32 -14.82 -6.29
CA ALA A 221 -11.77 -14.83 -6.08
C ALA A 221 -12.38 -13.42 -6.20
N ALA A 222 -11.79 -12.41 -5.54
CA ALA A 222 -12.28 -11.04 -5.57
C ALA A 222 -12.17 -10.38 -6.95
N SER A 223 -11.24 -10.81 -7.78
CA SER A 223 -11.02 -10.22 -9.12
C SER A 223 -11.60 -11.03 -10.28
N GLY A 224 -12.22 -12.18 -10.00
CA GLY A 224 -12.77 -13.07 -11.03
C GLY A 224 -13.80 -12.38 -11.93
N ALA A 225 -14.75 -11.66 -11.34
CA ALA A 225 -15.81 -10.96 -12.06
C ALA A 225 -15.32 -9.83 -12.99
N ILE A 226 -14.16 -9.24 -12.69
CA ILE A 226 -13.57 -8.15 -13.50
C ILE A 226 -12.50 -8.64 -14.48
N GLY A 227 -12.30 -9.95 -14.57
CA GLY A 227 -11.40 -10.58 -15.53
C GLY A 227 -9.91 -10.33 -15.32
N LEU A 228 -9.47 -9.87 -14.14
CA LEU A 228 -8.06 -9.63 -13.88
C LEU A 228 -7.29 -10.94 -13.68
N LYS A 229 -6.15 -11.05 -14.34
CA LYS A 229 -5.17 -12.12 -14.13
C LYS A 229 -3.98 -11.59 -13.35
N TRP A 230 -3.65 -12.27 -12.25
CA TRP A 230 -2.57 -11.86 -11.36
C TRP A 230 -1.30 -12.67 -11.59
N ARG A 231 -0.19 -11.96 -11.73
CA ARG A 231 1.15 -12.53 -11.77
C ARG A 231 1.91 -12.10 -10.52
N ARG A 232 2.37 -13.09 -9.74
CA ARG A 232 3.32 -12.87 -8.65
C ARG A 232 4.72 -12.67 -9.21
N SER A 233 5.41 -11.65 -8.74
CA SER A 233 6.81 -11.36 -9.07
C SER A 233 7.61 -11.32 -7.76
N PRO A 234 8.36 -12.39 -7.41
CA PRO A 234 9.09 -12.47 -6.15
C PRO A 234 10.10 -11.33 -6.02
N VAL A 235 10.17 -10.72 -4.84
CA VAL A 235 11.14 -9.69 -4.51
C VAL A 235 12.20 -10.29 -3.59
N LEU A 236 13.47 -10.06 -3.89
CA LEU A 236 14.58 -10.48 -3.03
C LEU A 236 14.83 -9.40 -1.96
N TYR A 237 14.61 -9.78 -0.73
CA TYR A 237 14.77 -8.94 0.44
C TYR A 237 16.11 -9.18 1.14
N PRO A 238 16.49 -8.35 2.13
CA PRO A 238 17.68 -8.61 2.96
C PRO A 238 17.63 -10.00 3.63
N ALA A 239 18.79 -10.62 3.83
CA ALA A 239 18.90 -12.00 4.36
C ALA A 239 18.09 -12.23 5.64
N TRP A 240 18.08 -11.27 6.57
CA TRP A 240 17.31 -11.36 7.81
C TRP A 240 15.78 -11.47 7.57
N TYR A 241 15.28 -10.88 6.49
CA TYR A 241 13.88 -11.01 6.09
C TYR A 241 13.60 -12.38 5.46
N GLU A 242 14.50 -12.87 4.59
CA GLU A 242 14.38 -14.16 3.92
C GLU A 242 14.47 -15.34 4.91
N LEU A 243 15.19 -15.19 6.01
CA LEU A 243 15.32 -16.21 7.04
C LEU A 243 14.08 -16.33 7.97
N ARG A 244 13.14 -15.37 7.93
CA ARG A 244 11.96 -15.37 8.83
C ARG A 244 11.12 -16.67 8.77
N PRO A 245 10.85 -17.27 7.58
CA PRO A 245 10.08 -18.51 7.55
C PRO A 245 10.78 -19.69 8.23
N ALA A 246 12.08 -19.84 8.07
CA ALA A 246 12.85 -20.88 8.74
C ALA A 246 12.89 -20.67 10.25
N LEU A 247 13.12 -19.44 10.71
CA LEU A 247 13.10 -19.10 12.14
C LEU A 247 11.72 -19.31 12.76
N ALA A 248 10.63 -19.02 12.05
CA ALA A 248 9.28 -19.28 12.50
C ALA A 248 9.01 -20.78 12.64
N ALA A 249 9.43 -21.59 11.68
CA ALA A 249 9.30 -23.04 11.70
C ALA A 249 10.06 -23.66 12.89
N ILE A 250 11.30 -23.23 13.17
CA ILE A 250 12.09 -23.68 14.33
C ILE A 250 11.38 -23.36 15.66
N LYS A 251 10.69 -22.22 15.72
CA LYS A 251 9.96 -21.78 16.92
C LYS A 251 8.55 -22.36 17.02
N GLY A 252 8.11 -23.21 16.10
CA GLY A 252 6.72 -23.70 16.04
C GLY A 252 5.67 -22.60 15.82
N ALA A 253 6.09 -21.42 15.32
CA ALA A 253 5.22 -20.30 15.07
C ALA A 253 4.63 -20.37 13.63
N ARG A 254 3.49 -19.67 13.41
CA ARG A 254 2.92 -19.53 12.08
C ARG A 254 3.90 -18.95 11.06
N ALA A 255 3.72 -19.28 9.79
CA ALA A 255 4.55 -18.70 8.73
C ALA A 255 4.32 -17.17 8.63
N PRO A 256 5.38 -16.37 8.49
CA PRO A 256 5.24 -14.93 8.32
C PRO A 256 4.69 -14.57 6.93
N SER A 257 4.03 -13.40 6.84
CA SER A 257 3.64 -12.82 5.56
C SER A 257 4.85 -12.51 4.67
N ARG A 258 4.60 -12.45 3.36
CA ARG A 258 5.59 -12.02 2.35
C ARG A 258 5.05 -10.83 1.56
N PHE A 259 5.93 -9.93 1.15
CA PHE A 259 5.59 -8.70 0.42
C PHE A 259 6.03 -8.78 -1.06
N ASP A 260 5.70 -9.86 -1.75
CA ASP A 260 5.98 -9.95 -3.17
C ASP A 260 5.19 -8.91 -3.98
N LEU A 261 5.73 -8.55 -5.14
CA LEU A 261 5.04 -7.70 -6.10
C LEU A 261 3.97 -8.53 -6.83
N TRP A 262 2.72 -8.07 -6.80
CA TRP A 262 1.63 -8.65 -7.56
C TRP A 262 1.19 -7.71 -8.66
N ILE A 263 1.06 -8.21 -9.88
CA ILE A 263 0.75 -7.43 -11.07
C ILE A 263 -0.50 -8.02 -11.69
N GLY A 264 -1.58 -7.26 -11.67
CA GLY A 264 -2.85 -7.56 -12.30
C GLY A 264 -2.94 -6.91 -13.68
N ALA A 265 -3.41 -7.66 -14.65
CA ALA A 265 -3.69 -7.18 -15.98
C ALA A 265 -4.97 -7.83 -16.50
N ARG A 266 -5.69 -7.15 -17.38
CA ARG A 266 -6.72 -7.79 -18.22
C ARG A 266 -6.05 -8.63 -19.29
N PRO A 267 -6.62 -9.79 -19.67
CA PRO A 267 -6.09 -10.64 -20.73
C PRO A 267 -6.12 -9.94 -22.10
#